data_a4c30d63286e9f435b7da190ca36d01b
#
_entry.id   a4c30d63286e9f435b7da190ca36d01b
#
_cell.length_a   1.000
_cell.length_b   1.000
_cell.length_c   1.000
_cell.angle_alpha   90.00
_cell.angle_beta   90.00
_cell.angle_gamma   90.00
#
_symmetry.space_group_name_H-M   'P 1'
#
loop_
_entity.id
_entity.type
_entity.pdbx_description
1 polymer ?
#
loop_
_entity_poly.entity_id
_entity_poly.type
_entity_poly.pdbx_seq_one_letter_code
_entity_poly.pdbx_strand_id
1 'polypeptide(L)'
;ITIIDKDGNGGQPFGVAGVKVICNVFVKYSYAYTDRDGYYSMSKKFSSKPRYRLRFKNKEGFNIGFNKVLVSASTSALGKGPSEGMDVTITSSSERKLWCRSVVNNAAYDYIKRCGKEDMDIKVPPKNLRIWIFQNMDSSSAVMMRHGAFIDGSLIAKFLGDYASLVKLFLPDITLGFKGKTAYSTLYSETCHELAHASHFAQVGKKYWDKYIEF
;
A
#
# COMPACT_ATOMS: atom_id res chain seq x y z
N ILE A 1 12.70 1.17 10.35
CA ILE A 1 11.27 1.50 10.46
C ILE A 1 10.54 0.26 10.93
N THR A 2 9.93 0.32 12.09
CA THR A 2 9.24 -0.80 12.71
C THR A 2 7.81 -0.44 13.09
N ILE A 3 6.99 -1.45 13.29
CA ILE A 3 5.59 -1.34 13.74
C ILE A 3 5.37 -2.27 14.93
N ILE A 4 4.54 -1.86 15.86
CA ILE A 4 4.10 -2.70 16.98
C ILE A 4 2.67 -3.16 16.72
N ASP A 5 2.48 -4.47 16.81
CA ASP A 5 1.18 -5.13 16.84
C ASP A 5 0.83 -5.47 18.30
N LYS A 6 -0.21 -4.84 18.81
CA LYS A 6 -0.71 -5.13 20.18
C LYS A 6 -1.48 -6.45 20.27
N ASP A 7 -1.98 -6.95 19.15
CA ASP A 7 -2.93 -8.07 19.16
C ASP A 7 -2.27 -9.44 18.99
N GLY A 8 -1.11 -9.52 18.34
CA GLY A 8 -0.51 -10.80 17.98
C GLY A 8 0.98 -10.93 18.22
N ASN A 9 1.73 -9.83 18.25
CA ASN A 9 3.19 -9.85 18.34
C ASN A 9 3.74 -9.54 19.74
N GLY A 10 2.92 -9.63 20.77
CA GLY A 10 3.34 -9.41 22.16
C GLY A 10 3.96 -8.03 22.44
N GLY A 11 3.70 -7.04 21.58
CA GLY A 11 4.29 -5.71 21.66
C GLY A 11 5.71 -5.58 21.14
N GLN A 12 6.30 -6.66 20.65
CA GLN A 12 7.63 -6.60 20.01
C GLN A 12 7.55 -5.92 18.64
N PRO A 13 8.45 -4.97 18.34
CA PRO A 13 8.50 -4.33 17.04
C PRO A 13 8.95 -5.29 15.94
N PHE A 14 8.38 -5.16 14.75
CA PHE A 14 8.83 -5.86 13.54
C PHE A 14 8.87 -4.91 12.34
N GLY A 15 9.60 -5.26 11.28
CA GLY A 15 9.88 -4.38 10.17
C GLY A 15 8.67 -3.95 9.36
N VAL A 16 8.69 -2.73 8.83
CA VAL A 16 7.80 -2.29 7.75
C VAL A 16 8.53 -2.51 6.43
N ALA A 17 8.17 -3.59 5.73
CA ALA A 17 8.93 -4.15 4.63
C ALA A 17 8.72 -3.45 3.28
N GLY A 18 9.80 -3.23 2.54
CA GLY A 18 9.77 -2.76 1.14
C GLY A 18 9.24 -1.35 0.93
N VAL A 19 9.05 -0.55 1.98
CA VAL A 19 8.52 0.81 1.90
C VAL A 19 9.62 1.82 1.57
N LYS A 20 9.27 2.89 0.87
CA LYS A 20 10.24 3.91 0.43
C LYS A 20 10.48 4.95 1.52
N VAL A 21 11.71 4.98 2.06
CA VAL A 21 12.19 6.04 2.94
C VAL A 21 12.85 7.13 2.11
N ILE A 22 12.47 8.37 2.33
CA ILE A 22 12.96 9.54 1.61
C ILE A 22 13.65 10.48 2.60
N CYS A 23 14.80 10.99 2.21
CA CYS A 23 15.60 11.87 3.00
C CYS A 23 16.01 13.09 2.18
N ASN A 24 15.84 14.32 2.71
CA ASN A 24 16.25 15.52 2.00
C ASN A 24 16.72 16.67 2.91
N VAL A 25 17.70 17.43 2.40
CA VAL A 25 18.12 18.73 2.91
C VAL A 25 18.10 19.69 1.73
N PHE A 26 17.27 20.71 1.75
CA PHE A 26 17.02 21.59 0.59
C PHE A 26 16.80 20.78 -0.68
N VAL A 27 17.63 20.98 -1.69
CA VAL A 27 17.62 20.29 -2.99
C VAL A 27 18.32 18.93 -2.98
N LYS A 28 19.15 18.67 -1.97
CA LYS A 28 19.84 17.37 -1.84
C LYS A 28 18.84 16.31 -1.37
N TYR A 29 18.65 15.30 -2.20
CA TYR A 29 17.66 14.25 -2.04
C TYR A 29 18.27 12.87 -2.16
N SER A 30 17.84 11.94 -1.32
CA SER A 30 18.14 10.51 -1.41
C SER A 30 16.93 9.68 -0.98
N TYR A 31 16.91 8.43 -1.40
CA TYR A 31 15.91 7.47 -0.92
C TYR A 31 16.48 6.05 -0.90
N ALA A 32 15.87 5.22 -0.08
CA ALA A 32 16.08 3.78 -0.06
C ALA A 32 14.74 3.07 0.19
N TYR A 33 14.72 1.76 -0.05
CA TYR A 33 13.60 0.91 0.37
C TYR A 33 14.03 0.12 1.60
N THR A 34 13.12 -0.08 2.52
CA THR A 34 13.36 -0.96 3.66
C THR A 34 13.47 -2.42 3.21
N ASP A 35 14.27 -3.20 3.93
CA ASP A 35 14.22 -4.66 3.87
C ASP A 35 13.06 -5.23 4.70
N ARG A 36 13.03 -6.56 4.92
CA ARG A 36 11.99 -7.23 5.69
C ARG A 36 11.99 -6.78 7.16
N ASP A 37 13.14 -6.49 7.71
CA ASP A 37 13.32 -6.09 9.12
C ASP A 37 13.13 -4.58 9.31
N GLY A 38 12.80 -3.86 8.24
CA GLY A 38 12.58 -2.41 8.26
C GLY A 38 13.86 -1.58 8.22
N TYR A 39 15.02 -2.22 8.00
CA TYR A 39 16.28 -1.53 7.83
C TYR A 39 16.38 -0.88 6.44
N TYR A 40 17.04 0.26 6.36
CA TYR A 40 17.32 0.96 5.11
C TYR A 40 18.70 1.61 5.12
N SER A 41 19.35 1.66 3.98
CA SER A 41 20.65 2.33 3.81
C SER A 41 20.58 3.29 2.62
N MET A 42 21.09 4.49 2.79
CA MET A 42 21.09 5.53 1.77
C MET A 42 22.50 5.78 1.22
N SER A 43 22.62 5.90 -0.08
CA SER A 43 23.89 6.15 -0.76
C SER A 43 24.48 7.54 -0.51
N LYS A 44 23.63 8.53 -0.19
CA LYS A 44 24.07 9.93 0.01
C LYS A 44 24.20 10.26 1.48
N LYS A 45 25.36 10.82 1.86
CA LYS A 45 25.60 11.40 3.18
C LYS A 45 25.07 12.84 3.24
N PHE A 46 24.55 13.24 4.37
CA PHE A 46 24.05 14.60 4.64
C PHE A 46 24.95 15.27 5.70
N SER A 47 25.31 16.53 5.48
CA SER A 47 26.12 17.32 6.40
C SER A 47 25.28 18.02 7.50
N SER A 48 23.97 17.95 7.41
CA SER A 48 23.05 18.53 8.38
C SER A 48 21.83 17.62 8.56
N LYS A 49 21.06 17.86 9.63
CA LYS A 49 19.87 17.07 9.96
C LYS A 49 18.85 17.05 8.81
N PRO A 50 18.68 15.94 8.08
CA PRO A 50 17.74 15.84 6.98
C PRO A 50 16.29 15.69 7.48
N ARG A 51 15.34 15.99 6.60
CA ARG A 51 13.94 15.65 6.79
C ARG A 51 13.68 14.24 6.26
N TYR A 52 13.10 13.40 7.09
CA TYR A 52 12.70 12.04 6.74
C TYR A 52 11.21 11.98 6.42
N ARG A 53 10.87 11.18 5.42
CA ARG A 53 9.50 10.88 5.01
C ARG A 53 9.37 9.41 4.63
N LEU A 54 8.26 8.82 4.98
CA LEU A 54 7.88 7.47 4.57
C LEU A 54 6.85 7.57 3.45
N ARG A 55 7.15 7.03 2.29
CA ARG A 55 6.23 6.99 1.16
C ARG A 55 5.79 5.56 0.89
N PHE A 56 4.49 5.33 0.90
CA PHE A 56 3.88 4.03 0.70
C PHE A 56 3.81 3.63 -0.78
N LYS A 57 4.98 3.66 -1.40
CA LYS A 57 5.28 3.07 -2.70
C LYS A 57 6.24 1.92 -2.44
N ASN A 58 5.74 0.69 -2.56
CA ASN A 58 6.52 -0.50 -2.23
C ASN A 58 7.40 -0.93 -3.41
N LYS A 59 8.54 -1.54 -3.10
CA LYS A 59 9.46 -2.10 -4.10
C LYS A 59 8.85 -3.28 -4.89
N GLU A 60 7.87 -3.97 -4.31
CA GLU A 60 7.16 -5.07 -4.97
C GLU A 60 6.08 -4.60 -5.98
N GLY A 61 5.99 -3.29 -6.22
CA GLY A 61 5.18 -2.75 -7.29
C GLY A 61 3.73 -2.41 -6.91
N PHE A 62 3.43 -2.11 -5.65
CA PHE A 62 2.13 -1.59 -5.23
C PHE A 62 2.26 -0.24 -4.52
N ASN A 63 1.15 0.47 -4.44
CA ASN A 63 1.06 1.78 -3.79
C ASN A 63 -0.14 1.82 -2.86
N ILE A 64 0.01 2.49 -1.70
CA ILE A 64 -1.07 2.65 -0.73
C ILE A 64 -1.43 4.13 -0.60
N GLY A 65 -2.69 4.47 -0.86
CA GLY A 65 -3.31 5.77 -0.60
C GLY A 65 -4.18 5.73 0.66
N PHE A 66 -4.43 6.90 1.24
CA PHE A 66 -5.28 7.03 2.42
C PHE A 66 -6.16 8.27 2.30
N ASN A 67 -7.48 8.10 2.24
CA ASN A 67 -8.48 9.17 2.16
C ASN A 67 -8.20 10.29 1.13
N LYS A 68 -7.35 10.05 0.13
CA LYS A 68 -6.99 11.02 -0.92
C LYS A 68 -6.99 10.35 -2.28
N VAL A 69 -8.00 10.64 -3.05
CA VAL A 69 -8.28 10.05 -4.36
C VAL A 69 -7.19 10.38 -5.39
N LEU A 70 -6.57 11.55 -5.32
CA LEU A 70 -5.62 12.02 -6.35
C LEU A 70 -4.16 11.64 -6.09
N VAL A 71 -3.85 10.98 -4.98
CA VAL A 71 -2.46 10.64 -4.62
C VAL A 71 -2.21 9.16 -4.78
N SER A 72 -1.35 8.78 -5.71
CA SER A 72 -1.03 7.37 -5.99
C SER A 72 -0.41 6.64 -4.80
N ALA A 73 0.38 7.33 -3.99
CA ALA A 73 1.02 6.78 -2.79
C ALA A 73 1.06 7.83 -1.70
N SER A 74 0.54 7.51 -0.53
CA SER A 74 0.59 8.38 0.64
C SER A 74 2.03 8.59 1.12
N THR A 75 2.30 9.81 1.59
CA THR A 75 3.57 10.16 2.21
C THR A 75 3.32 10.70 3.61
N SER A 76 4.08 10.21 4.59
CA SER A 76 4.07 10.67 5.98
C SER A 76 5.40 11.33 6.31
N ALA A 77 5.36 12.50 6.93
CA ALA A 77 6.54 13.13 7.50
C ALA A 77 6.95 12.38 8.76
N LEU A 78 8.22 12.04 8.88
CA LEU A 78 8.81 11.45 10.09
C LEU A 78 9.57 12.49 10.92
N GLY A 79 9.73 13.71 10.38
CA GLY A 79 10.46 14.80 11.03
C GLY A 79 11.89 14.96 10.54
N LYS A 80 12.66 15.77 11.28
CA LYS A 80 14.11 15.92 11.12
C LYS A 80 14.82 14.92 12.03
N GLY A 81 15.85 14.28 11.55
CA GLY A 81 16.65 13.30 12.28
C GLY A 81 18.13 13.40 12.04
N PRO A 82 18.92 12.54 12.68
CA PRO A 82 20.38 12.47 12.46
C PRO A 82 20.72 12.20 10.99
N SER A 83 21.92 12.61 10.57
CA SER A 83 22.43 12.36 9.21
C SER A 83 22.77 10.89 8.99
N GLU A 84 23.04 10.16 10.04
CA GLU A 84 23.42 8.75 10.06
C GLU A 84 22.24 7.80 9.83
N GLY A 85 21.02 8.25 10.16
CA GLY A 85 19.78 7.46 10.03
C GLY A 85 18.75 7.87 11.07
N MET A 86 17.56 7.31 10.95
CA MET A 86 16.45 7.56 11.87
C MET A 86 15.70 6.27 12.13
N ASP A 87 15.65 5.86 13.40
CA ASP A 87 14.81 4.77 13.84
C ASP A 87 13.41 5.30 14.21
N VAL A 88 12.41 4.62 13.72
CA VAL A 88 11.01 4.97 13.94
C VAL A 88 10.21 3.73 14.26
N THR A 89 9.55 3.75 15.40
CA THR A 89 8.59 2.70 15.80
C THR A 89 7.17 3.26 15.74
N ILE A 90 6.35 2.65 14.89
CA ILE A 90 4.98 3.10 14.63
C ILE A 90 4.03 2.32 15.54
N THR A 91 3.17 3.03 16.27
CA THR A 91 2.18 2.42 17.15
C THR A 91 0.75 2.79 16.74
N SER A 92 -0.21 1.92 17.06
CA SER A 92 -1.62 2.17 16.75
C SER A 92 -2.22 3.35 17.53
N SER A 93 -1.60 3.73 18.66
CA SER A 93 -2.07 4.81 19.55
C SER A 93 -1.54 6.19 19.16
N SER A 94 -0.32 6.28 18.64
CA SER A 94 0.32 7.58 18.34
C SER A 94 0.01 8.10 16.93
N GLU A 95 -0.01 7.21 15.94
CA GLU A 95 -0.20 7.59 14.53
C GLU A 95 -1.07 6.58 13.77
N ARG A 96 -2.35 6.53 14.12
CA ARG A 96 -3.30 5.54 13.57
C ARG A 96 -3.25 5.42 12.03
N LYS A 97 -3.21 6.53 11.31
CA LYS A 97 -3.16 6.52 9.83
C LYS A 97 -1.87 5.92 9.28
N LEU A 98 -0.76 6.21 9.92
CA LEU A 98 0.55 5.66 9.55
C LEU A 98 0.61 4.17 9.87
N TRP A 99 0.10 3.79 11.04
CA TRP A 99 0.01 2.41 11.48
C TRP A 99 -0.84 1.57 10.51
N CYS A 100 -2.06 2.00 10.15
CA CYS A 100 -2.90 1.29 9.19
C CYS A 100 -2.20 1.08 7.84
N ARG A 101 -1.54 2.11 7.31
CA ARG A 101 -0.77 1.98 6.07
C ARG A 101 0.38 0.97 6.18
N SER A 102 1.02 0.92 7.34
CA SER A 102 2.13 -0.01 7.59
C SER A 102 1.63 -1.45 7.70
N VAL A 103 0.47 -1.68 8.33
CA VAL A 103 -0.19 -3.00 8.38
C VAL A 103 -0.54 -3.47 6.97
N VAL A 104 -1.24 -2.66 6.20
CA VAL A 104 -1.62 -2.98 4.81
C VAL A 104 -0.38 -3.20 3.93
N ASN A 105 0.67 -2.40 4.16
CA ASN A 105 1.93 -2.58 3.44
C ASN A 105 2.57 -3.95 3.72
N ASN A 106 2.62 -4.36 4.98
CA ASN A 106 3.21 -5.64 5.35
C ASN A 106 2.37 -6.81 4.84
N ALA A 107 1.04 -6.74 4.96
CA ALA A 107 0.14 -7.75 4.41
C ALA A 107 0.34 -7.92 2.89
N ALA A 108 0.37 -6.81 2.15
CA ALA A 108 0.57 -6.85 0.70
C ALA A 108 1.98 -7.34 0.32
N TYR A 109 3.00 -6.92 1.05
CA TYR A 109 4.37 -7.38 0.83
C TYR A 109 4.49 -8.89 1.06
N ASP A 110 3.99 -9.39 2.18
CA ASP A 110 4.04 -10.82 2.54
C ASP A 110 3.22 -11.66 1.57
N TYR A 111 2.00 -11.20 1.21
CA TYR A 111 1.15 -11.89 0.23
C TYR A 111 1.86 -12.05 -1.11
N ILE A 112 2.37 -10.95 -1.70
CA ILE A 112 3.05 -10.99 -2.99
C ILE A 112 4.31 -11.87 -2.94
N LYS A 113 5.04 -11.85 -1.81
CA LYS A 113 6.23 -12.69 -1.63
C LYS A 113 5.91 -14.18 -1.49
N ARG A 114 4.71 -14.52 -1.06
CA ARG A 114 4.26 -15.93 -0.96
C ARG A 114 3.67 -16.45 -2.25
N CYS A 115 3.07 -15.58 -3.08
CA CYS A 115 2.56 -15.97 -4.39
C CYS A 115 3.69 -16.51 -5.28
N GLY A 116 3.39 -17.53 -6.07
CA GLY A 116 4.33 -18.14 -7.01
C GLY A 116 5.47 -18.94 -6.36
N LYS A 117 5.36 -19.25 -5.06
CA LYS A 117 6.21 -20.28 -4.44
C LYS A 117 5.66 -21.67 -4.77
N GLU A 118 6.53 -22.68 -4.79
CA GLU A 118 6.20 -24.05 -5.18
C GLU A 118 5.05 -24.67 -4.36
N ASP A 119 4.89 -24.22 -3.10
CA ASP A 119 3.84 -24.65 -2.18
C ASP A 119 2.50 -23.90 -2.35
N MET A 120 2.48 -22.85 -3.19
CA MET A 120 1.29 -22.02 -3.42
C MET A 120 1.12 -21.72 -4.91
N ASP A 121 0.28 -22.49 -5.59
CA ASP A 121 -0.10 -22.25 -7.00
C ASP A 121 -1.08 -21.08 -7.13
N ILE A 122 -0.68 -19.93 -6.60
CA ILE A 122 -1.46 -18.69 -6.65
C ILE A 122 -0.72 -17.69 -7.52
N LYS A 123 -1.39 -17.20 -8.55
CA LYS A 123 -0.82 -16.18 -9.43
C LYS A 123 -0.59 -14.88 -8.68
N VAL A 124 0.59 -14.28 -8.89
CA VAL A 124 0.92 -12.97 -8.31
C VAL A 124 -0.08 -11.92 -8.82
N PRO A 125 -0.61 -11.06 -7.94
CA PRO A 125 -1.45 -9.94 -8.36
C PRO A 125 -0.79 -9.06 -9.42
N PRO A 126 -1.55 -8.32 -10.24
CA PRO A 126 -0.99 -7.44 -11.25
C PRO A 126 -0.01 -6.43 -10.65
N LYS A 127 1.04 -6.08 -11.39
CA LYS A 127 1.96 -5.00 -10.98
C LYS A 127 1.25 -3.65 -10.96
N ASN A 128 1.79 -2.72 -10.17
CA ASN A 128 1.27 -1.37 -10.02
C ASN A 128 -0.12 -1.28 -9.39
N LEU A 129 -0.46 -2.24 -8.54
CA LEU A 129 -1.69 -2.18 -7.74
C LEU A 129 -1.77 -0.88 -6.96
N ARG A 130 -2.97 -0.33 -6.91
CA ARG A 130 -3.31 0.81 -6.08
C ARG A 130 -4.33 0.40 -5.02
N ILE A 131 -3.89 0.42 -3.77
CA ILE A 131 -4.68 0.08 -2.59
C ILE A 131 -5.06 1.39 -1.90
N TRP A 132 -6.35 1.66 -1.75
CA TRP A 132 -6.84 2.80 -1.00
C TRP A 132 -7.45 2.37 0.32
N ILE A 133 -7.08 3.09 1.38
CA ILE A 133 -7.62 2.86 2.72
C ILE A 133 -8.56 4.02 3.05
N PHE A 134 -9.78 3.70 3.45
CA PHE A 134 -10.80 4.66 3.87
C PHE A 134 -11.20 4.43 5.32
N GLN A 135 -11.12 5.49 6.13
CA GLN A 135 -11.79 5.54 7.43
C GLN A 135 -13.29 5.71 7.20
N ASN A 136 -14.12 5.04 7.97
CA ASN A 136 -15.58 5.13 7.91
C ASN A 136 -16.25 4.41 6.73
N MET A 137 -15.54 3.57 6.01
CA MET A 137 -16.16 2.58 5.12
C MET A 137 -16.36 1.26 5.88
N ASP A 138 -17.46 0.59 5.61
CA ASP A 138 -17.84 -0.66 6.30
C ASP A 138 -17.41 -1.91 5.53
N SER A 139 -17.01 -1.74 4.27
CA SER A 139 -16.66 -2.84 3.38
C SER A 139 -15.34 -2.59 2.67
N SER A 140 -14.65 -3.67 2.39
CA SER A 140 -13.49 -3.72 1.50
C SER A 140 -13.90 -4.32 0.16
N SER A 141 -13.18 -4.04 -0.91
CA SER A 141 -13.41 -4.70 -2.20
C SER A 141 -12.21 -4.57 -3.14
N ALA A 142 -11.98 -5.62 -3.93
CA ALA A 142 -11.00 -5.65 -5.01
C ALA A 142 -11.71 -5.52 -6.37
N VAL A 143 -12.05 -4.30 -6.73
CA VAL A 143 -12.78 -4.01 -7.98
C VAL A 143 -11.88 -3.92 -9.21
N MET A 144 -10.56 -3.90 -9.04
CA MET A 144 -9.56 -3.88 -10.11
C MET A 144 -9.77 -2.77 -11.16
N MET A 145 -10.29 -1.62 -10.75
CA MET A 145 -10.69 -0.53 -11.64
C MET A 145 -9.52 0.01 -12.46
N ARG A 146 -8.35 0.18 -11.85
CA ARG A 146 -7.17 0.67 -12.54
C ARG A 146 -6.69 -0.30 -13.64
N HIS A 147 -6.89 -1.59 -13.44
CA HIS A 147 -6.58 -2.64 -14.40
C HIS A 147 -7.73 -2.89 -15.39
N GLY A 148 -8.75 -2.04 -15.37
CA GLY A 148 -9.79 -1.98 -16.37
C GLY A 148 -11.02 -2.83 -16.10
N ALA A 149 -11.11 -3.46 -14.93
CA ALA A 149 -12.35 -4.09 -14.49
C ALA A 149 -13.41 -3.02 -14.16
N PHE A 150 -14.68 -3.35 -14.27
CA PHE A 150 -15.81 -2.48 -13.90
C PHE A 150 -15.93 -1.12 -14.61
N ILE A 151 -15.08 -0.79 -15.52
CA ILE A 151 -15.24 0.42 -16.29
C ILE A 151 -15.87 0.02 -17.60
N ASP A 152 -17.19 0.02 -17.64
CA ASP A 152 -17.86 0.13 -18.93
C ASP A 152 -17.38 1.44 -19.57
N GLY A 153 -16.51 1.27 -20.55
CA GLY A 153 -15.93 2.39 -21.28
C GLY A 153 -16.98 3.33 -21.87
N SER A 154 -18.22 2.85 -22.06
CA SER A 154 -19.34 3.61 -22.59
C SER A 154 -19.84 4.66 -21.60
N LEU A 155 -19.97 4.34 -20.32
CA LEU A 155 -20.43 5.29 -19.30
C LEU A 155 -19.37 6.36 -19.00
N ILE A 156 -18.12 5.97 -18.84
CA ILE A 156 -17.04 6.93 -18.54
C ILE A 156 -16.71 7.78 -19.78
N ALA A 157 -16.67 7.19 -20.98
CA ALA A 157 -16.48 7.94 -22.21
C ALA A 157 -17.63 8.92 -22.48
N LYS A 158 -18.87 8.53 -22.15
CA LYS A 158 -20.05 9.40 -22.30
C LYS A 158 -20.03 10.62 -21.38
N PHE A 159 -19.51 10.48 -20.15
CA PHE A 159 -19.47 11.59 -19.18
C PHE A 159 -18.14 12.36 -19.16
N LEU A 160 -17.03 11.74 -19.52
CA LEU A 160 -15.70 12.30 -19.37
C LEU A 160 -14.93 12.47 -20.67
N GLY A 161 -15.43 11.92 -21.81
CA GLY A 161 -14.78 12.04 -23.12
C GLY A 161 -13.30 11.66 -23.05
N ASP A 162 -12.43 12.54 -23.58
CA ASP A 162 -10.97 12.33 -23.61
C ASP A 162 -10.30 12.22 -22.23
N TYR A 163 -10.98 12.67 -21.17
CA TYR A 163 -10.46 12.57 -19.79
C TYR A 163 -10.64 11.19 -19.16
N ALA A 164 -11.37 10.26 -19.79
CA ALA A 164 -11.60 8.92 -19.28
C ALA A 164 -10.30 8.16 -18.96
N SER A 165 -9.27 8.32 -19.81
CA SER A 165 -7.95 7.71 -19.59
C SER A 165 -7.21 8.30 -18.39
N LEU A 166 -7.34 9.60 -18.15
CA LEU A 166 -6.75 10.27 -16.98
C LEU A 166 -7.43 9.82 -15.67
N VAL A 167 -8.76 9.71 -15.69
CA VAL A 167 -9.52 9.23 -14.51
C VAL A 167 -9.13 7.80 -14.14
N LYS A 168 -8.94 6.91 -15.13
CA LYS A 168 -8.43 5.54 -14.90
C LYS A 168 -7.10 5.52 -14.15
N LEU A 169 -6.21 6.50 -14.38
CA LEU A 169 -4.94 6.59 -13.66
C LEU A 169 -5.11 6.85 -12.16
N PHE A 170 -6.25 7.39 -11.75
CA PHE A 170 -6.51 7.74 -10.35
C PHE A 170 -7.39 6.72 -9.61
N LEU A 171 -7.97 5.75 -10.31
CA LEU A 171 -8.83 4.75 -9.68
C LEU A 171 -8.02 3.72 -8.87
N PRO A 172 -8.58 3.19 -7.78
CA PRO A 172 -7.98 2.08 -7.04
C PRO A 172 -8.21 0.75 -7.75
N ASP A 173 -7.41 -0.25 -7.39
CA ASP A 173 -7.71 -1.65 -7.65
C ASP A 173 -8.37 -2.30 -6.44
N ILE A 174 -7.90 -1.91 -5.26
CA ILE A 174 -8.39 -2.40 -3.97
C ILE A 174 -8.78 -1.21 -3.10
N THR A 175 -9.94 -1.30 -2.49
CA THR A 175 -10.39 -0.41 -1.43
C THR A 175 -10.48 -1.19 -0.12
N LEU A 176 -9.93 -0.64 0.95
CA LEU A 176 -10.00 -1.21 2.29
C LEU A 176 -10.76 -0.24 3.18
N GLY A 177 -11.90 -0.67 3.68
CA GLY A 177 -12.68 0.05 4.67
C GLY A 177 -12.29 -0.39 6.08
N PHE A 178 -12.19 0.52 7.02
CA PHE A 178 -12.08 0.16 8.43
C PHE A 178 -12.70 1.21 9.32
N LYS A 179 -13.29 0.74 10.42
CA LYS A 179 -13.87 1.60 11.46
C LYS A 179 -13.03 1.58 12.72
N GLY A 180 -12.89 2.75 13.32
CA GLY A 180 -12.44 2.91 14.69
C GLY A 180 -11.15 2.20 15.04
N LYS A 181 -11.24 1.21 15.92
CA LYS A 181 -10.11 0.49 16.52
C LYS A 181 -9.91 -0.91 15.88
N THR A 182 -9.96 -1.02 14.55
CA THR A 182 -9.69 -2.30 13.86
C THR A 182 -8.36 -2.88 14.33
N ALA A 183 -8.37 -4.16 14.69
CA ALA A 183 -7.20 -4.90 15.14
C ALA A 183 -6.17 -5.08 14.01
N TYR A 184 -4.92 -5.34 14.35
CA TYR A 184 -3.87 -5.64 13.37
C TYR A 184 -4.24 -6.85 12.51
N SER A 185 -4.60 -7.96 13.18
CA SER A 185 -4.95 -9.22 12.52
C SER A 185 -6.12 -9.06 11.55
N THR A 186 -7.15 -8.30 11.93
CA THR A 186 -8.31 -8.03 11.07
C THR A 186 -7.88 -7.27 9.81
N LEU A 187 -7.17 -6.13 9.98
CA LEU A 187 -6.75 -5.33 8.82
C LEU A 187 -5.77 -6.09 7.92
N TYR A 188 -4.90 -6.90 8.52
CA TYR A 188 -3.96 -7.75 7.79
C TYR A 188 -4.70 -8.82 6.97
N SER A 189 -5.62 -9.56 7.58
CA SER A 189 -6.38 -10.63 6.92
C SER A 189 -7.32 -10.10 5.83
N GLU A 190 -8.00 -8.97 6.07
CA GLU A 190 -8.81 -8.29 5.04
C GLU A 190 -7.96 -7.87 3.84
N THR A 191 -6.77 -7.33 4.08
CA THR A 191 -5.84 -6.99 3.00
C THR A 191 -5.45 -8.22 2.18
N CYS A 192 -5.15 -9.34 2.83
CA CYS A 192 -4.84 -10.60 2.14
C CYS A 192 -6.05 -11.15 1.37
N HIS A 193 -7.27 -11.00 1.92
CA HIS A 193 -8.51 -11.39 1.24
C HIS A 193 -8.69 -10.64 -0.08
N GLU A 194 -8.58 -9.32 -0.05
CA GLU A 194 -8.72 -8.50 -1.27
C GLU A 194 -7.59 -8.74 -2.28
N LEU A 195 -6.38 -9.07 -1.81
CA LEU A 195 -5.28 -9.47 -2.68
C LEU A 195 -5.51 -10.83 -3.33
N ALA A 196 -6.23 -11.75 -2.68
CA ALA A 196 -6.65 -13.02 -3.29
C ALA A 196 -7.60 -12.78 -4.47
N HIS A 197 -8.52 -11.83 -4.36
CA HIS A 197 -9.33 -11.40 -5.50
C HIS A 197 -8.48 -10.79 -6.62
N ALA A 198 -7.46 -9.98 -6.29
CA ALA A 198 -6.54 -9.45 -7.30
C ALA A 198 -5.71 -10.55 -7.99
N SER A 199 -5.33 -11.61 -7.26
CA SER A 199 -4.70 -12.80 -7.84
C SER A 199 -5.66 -13.56 -8.76
N HIS A 200 -6.91 -13.72 -8.35
CA HIS A 200 -7.96 -14.32 -9.18
C HIS A 200 -8.17 -13.51 -10.47
N PHE A 201 -8.26 -12.17 -10.37
CA PHE A 201 -8.28 -11.33 -11.57
C PHE A 201 -7.10 -11.58 -12.51
N ALA A 202 -5.88 -11.69 -11.96
CA ALA A 202 -4.68 -11.99 -12.75
C ALA A 202 -4.72 -13.38 -13.40
N GLN A 203 -5.41 -14.34 -12.77
CA GLN A 203 -5.57 -15.72 -13.26
C GLN A 203 -6.57 -15.78 -14.40
N VAL A 204 -7.75 -15.18 -14.24
CA VAL A 204 -8.89 -15.37 -15.16
C VAL A 204 -8.98 -14.28 -16.23
N GLY A 205 -8.34 -13.14 -16.01
CA GLY A 205 -8.38 -12.00 -16.91
C GLY A 205 -9.66 -11.17 -16.83
N LYS A 206 -9.60 -9.96 -17.43
CA LYS A 206 -10.67 -8.96 -17.36
C LYS A 206 -12.04 -9.47 -17.80
N LYS A 207 -12.12 -10.16 -18.95
CA LYS A 207 -13.40 -10.59 -19.54
C LYS A 207 -14.20 -11.53 -18.65
N TYR A 208 -13.51 -12.41 -17.93
CA TYR A 208 -14.15 -13.30 -16.96
C TYR A 208 -14.47 -12.57 -15.67
N TRP A 209 -13.54 -11.73 -15.21
CA TRP A 209 -13.70 -10.95 -13.99
C TRP A 209 -14.92 -10.03 -14.02
N ASP A 210 -15.12 -9.29 -15.13
CA ASP A 210 -16.27 -8.41 -15.29
C ASP A 210 -17.60 -9.17 -15.12
N LYS A 211 -17.71 -10.37 -15.69
CA LYS A 211 -18.88 -11.23 -15.50
C LYS A 211 -19.05 -11.76 -14.07
N TYR A 212 -17.92 -12.08 -13.41
CA TYR A 212 -17.92 -12.60 -12.05
C TYR A 212 -18.44 -11.59 -11.02
N ILE A 213 -18.21 -10.31 -11.22
CA ILE A 213 -18.60 -9.26 -10.30
C ILE A 213 -19.96 -8.59 -10.65
N GLU A 214 -20.50 -8.85 -11.84
CA GLU A 214 -21.87 -8.45 -12.21
C GLU A 214 -22.96 -9.35 -11.55
N PHE A 215 -22.55 -10.48 -10.97
CA PHE A 215 -23.42 -11.39 -10.22
C PHE A 215 -23.33 -11.15 -8.71
#